data_3eb0714ce2ec0de7f226227282a7c961
#
_entry.id   3eb0714ce2ec0de7f226227282a7c961
#
_cell.length_a   1.000
_cell.length_b   1.000
_cell.length_c   1.000
_cell.angle_alpha   90.00
_cell.angle_beta   90.00
_cell.angle_gamma   90.00
#
_symmetry.space_group_name_H-M   'P 1'
#
loop_
_entity.id
_entity.type
_entity.pdbx_description
1 polymer ?
#
loop_
_entity_poly.entity_id
_entity_poly.type
_entity_poly.pdbx_seq_one_letter_code
_entity_poly.pdbx_strand_id
1 'polypeptide(L)'
;VASESMDKRIDKFGIRDSFSYKAYPVCFWDIYQEGGHPVRATISDMGPELLSRILGLTAAQEGVLNIVFRIADDKGLLLIDLKDLRILLNYVAEHKDDYLTTYGSISKQSVGGILRALLPLENQGGDLFFGEPDLDIYDWMRTDVYGKGIVNVLNCVKLVQNPTLYASFLLWMMSELFQKLPEAGDLEKPKLVFFFDEAHLLFADAPKVLVQKIEQVVKLIRSKGVGIYFVTQSPSDIPDSVLAQLSNRVQHALRAYTPAEQKAVRAAAQSLRANPAFKAEEVIMEL
;
A
#
# COMPACT_ATOMS: atom_id res chain seq x y z
N VAL A 1 7.54 -10.71 26.63
CA VAL A 1 7.63 -11.60 27.80
C VAL A 1 9.05 -12.19 27.82
N ALA A 2 9.70 -12.17 29.00
CA ALA A 2 11.00 -12.78 29.16
C ALA A 2 10.89 -14.30 28.85
N SER A 3 11.87 -14.83 28.13
CA SER A 3 11.95 -16.25 27.86
C SER A 3 13.39 -16.73 27.97
N GLU A 4 13.58 -17.96 28.44
CA GLU A 4 14.93 -18.56 28.60
C GLU A 4 15.72 -18.56 27.28
N SER A 5 15.04 -18.79 26.16
CA SER A 5 15.64 -18.76 24.83
C SER A 5 16.15 -17.38 24.45
N MET A 6 15.41 -16.32 24.80
CA MET A 6 15.81 -14.94 24.57
C MET A 6 16.95 -14.54 25.48
N ASP A 7 16.92 -14.96 26.75
CA ASP A 7 18.00 -14.66 27.71
C ASP A 7 19.32 -15.28 27.26
N LYS A 8 19.31 -16.55 26.79
CA LYS A 8 20.49 -17.18 26.18
C LYS A 8 21.02 -16.42 24.97
N ARG A 9 20.13 -15.85 24.18
CA ARG A 9 20.50 -15.02 23.01
C ARG A 9 21.13 -13.69 23.42
N ILE A 10 20.56 -13.02 24.41
CA ILE A 10 21.07 -11.76 24.98
C ILE A 10 22.50 -11.98 25.50
N ASP A 11 22.74 -13.07 26.22
CA ASP A 11 24.05 -13.44 26.73
C ASP A 11 25.04 -13.76 25.61
N LYS A 12 24.61 -14.56 24.62
CA LYS A 12 25.43 -14.92 23.45
C LYS A 12 25.92 -13.66 22.69
N PHE A 13 25.11 -12.62 22.59
CA PHE A 13 25.47 -11.40 21.90
C PHE A 13 26.08 -10.32 22.81
N GLY A 14 26.24 -10.58 24.12
CA GLY A 14 26.85 -9.66 25.06
C GLY A 14 26.10 -8.34 25.22
N ILE A 15 24.77 -8.35 25.01
CA ILE A 15 23.93 -7.14 25.04
C ILE A 15 23.11 -7.02 26.34
N ARG A 16 23.37 -7.84 27.36
CA ARG A 16 22.57 -7.86 28.60
C ARG A 16 22.49 -6.50 29.29
N ASP A 17 23.59 -5.75 29.34
CA ASP A 17 23.63 -4.45 30.02
C ASP A 17 22.84 -3.38 29.27
N SER A 18 22.70 -3.51 27.97
CA SER A 18 21.97 -2.55 27.11
C SER A 18 20.55 -2.99 26.77
N PHE A 19 20.21 -4.25 27.03
CA PHE A 19 18.91 -4.83 26.70
C PHE A 19 17.93 -4.77 27.89
N SER A 20 16.70 -4.37 27.60
CA SER A 20 15.61 -4.50 28.57
C SER A 20 14.33 -4.92 27.85
N TYR A 21 13.59 -5.84 28.45
CA TYR A 21 12.25 -6.19 27.99
C TYR A 21 11.32 -4.98 28.14
N LYS A 22 10.74 -4.54 27.04
CA LYS A 22 9.79 -3.41 27.01
C LYS A 22 8.53 -3.83 26.29
N ALA A 23 7.38 -3.38 26.81
CA ALA A 23 6.13 -3.43 26.07
C ALA A 23 6.05 -2.19 25.16
N TYR A 24 5.53 -2.40 23.96
CA TYR A 24 5.20 -1.33 23.03
C TYR A 24 3.68 -1.29 22.84
N PRO A 25 3.08 -0.11 22.69
CA PRO A 25 1.66 -0.02 22.32
C PRO A 25 1.47 -0.58 20.92
N VAL A 26 0.50 -1.47 20.75
CA VAL A 26 0.20 -2.11 19.47
C VAL A 26 -1.26 -1.88 19.14
N CYS A 27 -1.56 -1.52 17.90
CA CYS A 27 -2.90 -1.41 17.35
C CYS A 27 -3.02 -2.35 16.15
N PHE A 28 -4.06 -3.17 16.13
CA PHE A 28 -4.34 -4.07 15.02
C PHE A 28 -5.42 -3.46 14.11
N TRP A 29 -5.20 -3.58 12.81
CA TRP A 29 -6.07 -3.09 11.76
C TRP A 29 -6.48 -4.22 10.83
N ASP A 30 -7.72 -4.21 10.36
CA ASP A 30 -8.24 -5.26 9.49
C ASP A 30 -9.37 -4.73 8.61
N ILE A 31 -9.22 -4.86 7.29
CA ILE A 31 -10.27 -4.49 6.33
C ILE A 31 -11.49 -5.38 6.51
N TYR A 32 -11.29 -6.67 6.82
CA TYR A 32 -12.38 -7.64 7.01
C TYR A 32 -13.01 -7.59 8.41
N GLN A 33 -12.47 -6.77 9.31
CA GLN A 33 -13.02 -6.54 10.67
C GLN A 33 -13.09 -7.80 11.56
N GLU A 34 -12.21 -8.77 11.31
CA GLU A 34 -12.18 -10.04 12.06
C GLU A 34 -11.23 -10.00 13.25
N GLY A 35 -10.18 -9.17 13.20
CA GLY A 35 -9.14 -9.17 14.23
C GLY A 35 -8.50 -7.81 14.51
N GLY A 36 -9.11 -6.71 14.08
CA GLY A 36 -8.55 -5.36 14.26
C GLY A 36 -9.59 -4.26 14.09
N HIS A 37 -9.13 -3.03 14.27
CA HIS A 37 -9.93 -1.85 13.92
C HIS A 37 -10.19 -1.81 12.41
N PRO A 38 -11.37 -1.38 11.97
CA PRO A 38 -11.69 -1.30 10.55
C PRO A 38 -10.76 -0.31 9.83
N VAL A 39 -10.33 -0.71 8.63
CA VAL A 39 -9.69 0.19 7.69
C VAL A 39 -10.68 0.45 6.57
N ARG A 40 -11.10 1.68 6.41
CA ARG A 40 -12.07 2.09 5.41
C ARG A 40 -11.63 3.35 4.69
N ALA A 41 -12.12 3.50 3.48
CA ALA A 41 -12.01 4.70 2.66
C ALA A 41 -13.38 5.02 2.06
N THR A 42 -13.67 6.28 1.75
CA THR A 42 -14.86 6.58 0.96
C THR A 42 -14.57 6.46 -0.53
N ILE A 43 -15.60 6.25 -1.32
CA ILE A 43 -15.50 6.32 -2.79
C ILE A 43 -15.05 7.72 -3.23
N SER A 44 -15.52 8.77 -2.53
CA SER A 44 -15.08 10.14 -2.76
C SER A 44 -13.58 10.33 -2.55
N ASP A 45 -12.98 9.75 -1.49
CA ASP A 45 -11.52 9.83 -1.23
C ASP A 45 -10.71 9.08 -2.28
N MET A 46 -11.21 7.94 -2.76
CA MET A 46 -10.57 7.20 -3.84
C MET A 46 -10.52 8.04 -5.12
N GLY A 47 -11.58 8.72 -5.42
CA GLY A 47 -11.74 9.54 -6.62
C GLY A 47 -11.83 8.74 -7.92
N PRO A 48 -12.31 9.39 -9.00
CA PRO A 48 -12.59 8.72 -10.26
C PRO A 48 -11.32 8.23 -10.97
N GLU A 49 -10.20 8.93 -10.84
CA GLU A 49 -8.96 8.58 -11.52
C GLU A 49 -8.36 7.27 -11.00
N LEU A 50 -8.21 7.12 -9.68
CA LEU A 50 -7.69 5.89 -9.09
C LEU A 50 -8.64 4.73 -9.31
N LEU A 51 -9.94 4.97 -9.12
CA LEU A 51 -10.97 3.95 -9.31
C LEU A 51 -11.01 3.44 -10.76
N SER A 52 -10.93 4.34 -11.76
CA SER A 52 -10.86 3.97 -13.18
C SER A 52 -9.69 3.04 -13.48
N ARG A 53 -8.53 3.35 -12.93
CA ARG A 53 -7.29 2.59 -13.14
C ARG A 53 -7.35 1.20 -12.47
N ILE A 54 -7.88 1.13 -11.25
CA ILE A 54 -8.08 -0.13 -10.52
C ILE A 54 -9.03 -1.06 -11.28
N LEU A 55 -10.15 -0.50 -11.76
CA LEU A 55 -11.18 -1.24 -12.47
C LEU A 55 -10.80 -1.54 -13.94
N GLY A 56 -9.69 -1.02 -14.43
CA GLY A 56 -9.25 -1.21 -15.82
C GLY A 56 -10.23 -0.63 -16.84
N LEU A 57 -10.82 0.53 -16.53
CA LEU A 57 -11.83 1.14 -17.38
C LEU A 57 -11.24 1.66 -18.70
N THR A 58 -12.03 1.58 -19.75
CA THR A 58 -11.70 2.24 -21.02
C THR A 58 -11.85 3.75 -20.90
N ALA A 59 -11.20 4.52 -21.79
CA ALA A 59 -11.29 6.00 -21.79
C ALA A 59 -12.74 6.51 -21.82
N ALA A 60 -13.65 5.81 -22.54
CA ALA A 60 -15.05 6.18 -22.56
C ALA A 60 -15.77 5.93 -21.22
N GLN A 61 -15.43 4.85 -20.53
CA GLN A 61 -15.97 4.53 -19.20
C GLN A 61 -15.39 5.47 -18.13
N GLU A 62 -14.08 5.75 -18.19
CA GLU A 62 -13.42 6.74 -17.33
C GLU A 62 -14.07 8.11 -17.49
N GLY A 63 -14.34 8.57 -18.73
CA GLY A 63 -15.05 9.81 -18.99
C GLY A 63 -16.43 9.86 -18.34
N VAL A 64 -17.19 8.77 -18.42
CA VAL A 64 -18.50 8.66 -17.75
C VAL A 64 -18.36 8.67 -16.23
N LEU A 65 -17.37 7.96 -15.68
CA LEU A 65 -17.13 7.95 -14.24
C LEU A 65 -16.75 9.34 -13.73
N ASN A 66 -15.89 10.08 -14.44
CA ASN A 66 -15.56 11.48 -14.12
C ASN A 66 -16.80 12.38 -14.11
N ILE A 67 -17.70 12.22 -15.08
CA ILE A 67 -18.98 12.97 -15.11
C ILE A 67 -19.81 12.64 -13.88
N VAL A 68 -19.93 11.37 -13.48
CA VAL A 68 -20.71 10.96 -12.31
C VAL A 68 -20.18 11.58 -11.02
N PHE A 69 -18.85 11.57 -10.83
CA PHE A 69 -18.23 12.23 -9.68
C PHE A 69 -18.46 13.74 -9.71
N ARG A 70 -18.35 14.37 -10.89
CA ARG A 70 -18.61 15.79 -11.03
C ARG A 70 -20.05 16.16 -10.70
N ILE A 71 -21.02 15.33 -11.12
CA ILE A 71 -22.43 15.51 -10.76
C ILE A 71 -22.64 15.38 -9.25
N ALA A 72 -21.94 14.41 -8.61
CA ALA A 72 -21.97 14.25 -7.17
C ALA A 72 -21.49 15.54 -6.47
N ASP A 73 -20.32 16.05 -6.86
CA ASP A 73 -19.74 17.28 -6.31
C ASP A 73 -20.66 18.49 -6.48
N ASP A 74 -21.15 18.71 -7.71
CA ASP A 74 -22.01 19.87 -8.02
C ASP A 74 -23.37 19.83 -7.30
N LYS A 75 -23.83 18.63 -6.91
CA LYS A 75 -25.06 18.41 -6.12
C LYS A 75 -24.81 18.25 -4.62
N GLY A 76 -23.57 18.29 -4.16
CA GLY A 76 -23.20 18.08 -2.76
C GLY A 76 -23.52 16.67 -2.26
N LEU A 77 -23.48 15.65 -3.14
CA LEU A 77 -23.69 14.26 -2.79
C LEU A 77 -22.35 13.59 -2.44
N LEU A 78 -22.28 13.00 -1.26
CA LEU A 78 -21.12 12.20 -0.86
C LEU A 78 -21.27 10.80 -1.41
N LEU A 79 -20.24 10.32 -2.10
CA LEU A 79 -20.11 8.92 -2.49
C LEU A 79 -19.33 8.19 -1.38
N ILE A 80 -20.05 7.63 -0.43
CA ILE A 80 -19.45 7.00 0.75
C ILE A 80 -19.03 5.57 0.41
N ASP A 81 -19.94 4.79 -0.14
CA ASP A 81 -19.72 3.37 -0.43
C ASP A 81 -20.01 2.99 -1.89
N LEU A 82 -19.84 1.71 -2.21
CA LEU A 82 -20.11 1.19 -3.56
C LEU A 82 -21.59 1.27 -3.95
N LYS A 83 -22.51 1.27 -2.98
CA LYS A 83 -23.95 1.37 -3.25
C LYS A 83 -24.31 2.77 -3.71
N ASP A 84 -23.75 3.80 -3.07
CA ASP A 84 -23.93 5.19 -3.48
C ASP A 84 -23.49 5.41 -4.92
N LEU A 85 -22.28 4.90 -5.25
CA LEU A 85 -21.77 4.96 -6.62
C LEU A 85 -22.68 4.25 -7.62
N ARG A 86 -23.17 3.04 -7.28
CA ARG A 86 -24.08 2.28 -8.15
C ARG A 86 -25.41 3.00 -8.36
N ILE A 87 -25.98 3.55 -7.29
CA ILE A 87 -27.24 4.30 -7.37
C ILE A 87 -27.05 5.52 -8.27
N LEU A 88 -25.98 6.27 -8.08
CA LEU A 88 -25.74 7.46 -8.89
C LEU A 88 -25.44 7.13 -10.35
N LEU A 89 -24.66 6.07 -10.62
CA LEU A 89 -24.42 5.56 -11.99
C LEU A 89 -25.73 5.25 -12.72
N ASN A 90 -26.64 4.50 -12.07
CA ASN A 90 -27.93 4.16 -12.65
C ASN A 90 -28.81 5.39 -12.83
N TYR A 91 -28.89 6.24 -11.85
CA TYR A 91 -29.67 7.49 -11.93
C TYR A 91 -29.21 8.38 -13.10
N VAL A 92 -27.92 8.57 -13.26
CA VAL A 92 -27.35 9.38 -14.35
C VAL A 92 -27.58 8.72 -15.72
N ALA A 93 -27.56 7.38 -15.79
CA ALA A 93 -27.87 6.66 -17.03
C ALA A 93 -29.36 6.78 -17.43
N GLU A 94 -30.26 6.83 -16.47
CA GLU A 94 -31.70 7.01 -16.71
C GLU A 94 -32.03 8.46 -17.12
N HIS A 95 -31.34 9.44 -16.51
CA HIS A 95 -31.56 10.88 -16.72
C HIS A 95 -30.48 11.50 -17.61
N LYS A 96 -29.86 10.73 -18.50
CA LYS A 96 -28.72 11.17 -19.32
C LYS A 96 -28.97 12.43 -20.14
N ASP A 97 -30.22 12.62 -20.58
CA ASP A 97 -30.62 13.74 -21.44
C ASP A 97 -30.60 15.07 -20.65
N ASP A 98 -30.84 15.05 -19.34
CA ASP A 98 -30.79 16.22 -18.46
C ASP A 98 -29.34 16.73 -18.27
N TYR A 99 -28.35 15.85 -18.45
CA TYR A 99 -26.94 16.15 -18.25
C TYR A 99 -26.17 16.43 -19.54
N LEU A 100 -26.78 16.14 -20.70
CA LEU A 100 -26.13 16.17 -22.01
C LEU A 100 -25.46 17.52 -22.32
N THR A 101 -26.17 18.62 -22.05
CA THR A 101 -25.69 19.96 -22.35
C THR A 101 -24.59 20.47 -21.41
N THR A 102 -24.59 19.96 -20.16
CA THR A 102 -23.66 20.46 -19.13
C THR A 102 -22.38 19.61 -19.07
N TYR A 103 -22.51 18.29 -19.20
CA TYR A 103 -21.39 17.36 -18.96
C TYR A 103 -21.03 16.51 -20.18
N GLY A 104 -21.85 16.53 -21.23
CA GLY A 104 -21.65 15.72 -22.43
C GLY A 104 -22.44 14.42 -22.43
N SER A 105 -22.20 13.62 -23.47
CA SER A 105 -22.97 12.39 -23.72
C SER A 105 -22.59 11.27 -22.76
N ILE A 106 -23.61 10.67 -22.12
CA ILE A 106 -23.48 9.54 -21.22
C ILE A 106 -24.09 8.30 -21.86
N SER A 107 -23.26 7.30 -22.12
CA SER A 107 -23.66 6.05 -22.74
C SER A 107 -24.13 5.04 -21.69
N LYS A 108 -25.33 4.47 -21.85
CA LYS A 108 -25.80 3.35 -21.01
C LYS A 108 -24.88 2.14 -21.10
N GLN A 109 -24.24 1.92 -22.25
CA GLN A 109 -23.26 0.85 -22.43
C GLN A 109 -22.02 1.06 -21.55
N SER A 110 -21.50 2.30 -21.46
CA SER A 110 -20.37 2.64 -20.59
C SER A 110 -20.73 2.45 -19.11
N VAL A 111 -21.91 2.92 -18.68
CA VAL A 111 -22.39 2.71 -17.31
C VAL A 111 -22.50 1.21 -16.99
N GLY A 112 -23.10 0.40 -17.89
CA GLY A 112 -23.16 -1.06 -17.72
C GLY A 112 -21.77 -1.71 -17.67
N GLY A 113 -20.78 -1.15 -18.39
CA GLY A 113 -19.38 -1.57 -18.30
C GLY A 113 -18.75 -1.30 -16.94
N ILE A 114 -18.96 -0.10 -16.41
CA ILE A 114 -18.47 0.29 -15.07
C ILE A 114 -19.11 -0.60 -14.00
N LEU A 115 -20.44 -0.78 -14.04
CA LEU A 115 -21.15 -1.63 -13.06
C LEU A 115 -20.65 -3.09 -13.06
N ARG A 116 -20.30 -3.64 -14.24
CA ARG A 116 -19.67 -4.97 -14.31
C ARG A 116 -18.24 -4.98 -13.73
N ALA A 117 -17.47 -3.92 -13.96
CA ALA A 117 -16.12 -3.82 -13.44
C ALA A 117 -16.06 -3.67 -11.91
N LEU A 118 -17.14 -3.21 -11.27
CA LEU A 118 -17.25 -3.14 -9.81
C LEU A 118 -17.48 -4.51 -9.15
N LEU A 119 -18.06 -5.48 -9.86
CA LEU A 119 -18.41 -6.78 -9.27
C LEU A 119 -17.23 -7.55 -8.65
N PRO A 120 -16.04 -7.65 -9.27
CA PRO A 120 -14.90 -8.29 -8.62
C PRO A 120 -14.50 -7.61 -7.32
N LEU A 121 -14.54 -6.29 -7.28
CA LEU A 121 -14.19 -5.51 -6.09
C LEU A 121 -15.19 -5.76 -4.95
N GLU A 122 -16.49 -5.76 -5.25
CA GLU A 122 -17.56 -6.11 -4.31
C GLU A 122 -17.39 -7.53 -3.76
N ASN A 123 -17.18 -8.51 -4.66
CA ASN A 123 -17.00 -9.91 -4.28
C ASN A 123 -15.77 -10.17 -3.41
N GLN A 124 -14.74 -9.32 -3.51
CA GLN A 124 -13.52 -9.41 -2.71
C GLN A 124 -13.62 -8.71 -1.36
N GLY A 125 -14.74 -8.10 -1.02
CA GLY A 125 -14.96 -7.40 0.24
C GLY A 125 -14.90 -5.87 0.12
N GLY A 126 -15.09 -5.33 -1.08
CA GLY A 126 -15.16 -3.88 -1.31
C GLY A 126 -16.19 -3.19 -0.42
N ASP A 127 -17.32 -3.84 -0.14
CA ASP A 127 -18.35 -3.32 0.77
C ASP A 127 -17.88 -3.17 2.23
N LEU A 128 -16.80 -3.86 2.63
CA LEU A 128 -16.20 -3.71 3.95
C LEU A 128 -15.12 -2.61 3.97
N PHE A 129 -14.45 -2.43 2.83
CA PHE A 129 -13.42 -1.42 2.69
C PHE A 129 -13.97 -0.03 2.39
N PHE A 130 -14.99 0.08 1.49
CA PHE A 130 -15.60 1.37 1.21
C PHE A 130 -16.72 1.68 2.18
N GLY A 131 -16.61 2.81 2.88
CA GLY A 131 -17.59 3.25 3.87
C GLY A 131 -17.00 4.12 4.96
N GLU A 132 -17.85 4.51 5.89
CA GLU A 132 -17.49 5.26 7.08
C GLU A 132 -17.49 4.38 8.35
N PRO A 133 -16.76 4.78 9.41
CA PRO A 133 -15.79 5.89 9.42
C PRO A 133 -14.56 5.55 8.56
N ASP A 134 -14.11 6.52 7.76
CA ASP A 134 -12.87 6.43 7.01
C ASP A 134 -11.65 6.52 7.93
N LEU A 135 -10.55 5.94 7.50
CA LEU A 135 -9.29 6.00 8.22
C LEU A 135 -8.59 7.33 7.93
N ASP A 136 -8.34 8.10 8.98
CA ASP A 136 -7.38 9.20 8.89
C ASP A 136 -5.95 8.64 9.00
N ILE A 137 -5.11 8.92 8.00
CA ILE A 137 -3.70 8.47 7.98
C ILE A 137 -2.91 8.96 9.20
N TYR A 138 -3.32 10.07 9.83
CA TYR A 138 -2.73 10.58 11.06
C TYR A 138 -2.98 9.67 12.27
N ASP A 139 -3.99 8.80 12.26
CA ASP A 139 -4.21 7.82 13.31
C ASP A 139 -3.05 6.83 13.44
N TRP A 140 -2.36 6.54 12.33
CA TRP A 140 -1.16 5.69 12.34
C TRP A 140 0.09 6.39 12.88
N MET A 141 0.04 7.71 13.03
CA MET A 141 1.16 8.51 13.54
C MET A 141 1.01 8.88 15.03
N ARG A 142 -0.02 8.33 15.70
CA ARG A 142 -0.30 8.61 17.12
C ARG A 142 0.78 8.01 18.01
N THR A 143 0.94 8.65 19.16
CA THR A 143 1.77 8.16 20.25
C THR A 143 0.90 7.81 21.46
N ASP A 144 1.41 6.96 22.33
CA ASP A 144 0.78 6.70 23.63
C ASP A 144 0.95 7.89 24.59
N VAL A 145 0.37 7.77 25.77
CA VAL A 145 0.43 8.80 26.81
C VAL A 145 1.86 9.10 27.33
N TYR A 146 2.82 8.25 26.99
CA TYR A 146 4.24 8.41 27.31
C TYR A 146 5.06 8.92 26.13
N GLY A 147 4.42 9.29 25.03
CA GLY A 147 5.08 9.75 23.80
C GLY A 147 5.74 8.65 22.96
N LYS A 148 5.44 7.37 23.22
CA LYS A 148 5.93 6.26 22.39
C LYS A 148 5.06 6.10 21.16
N GLY A 149 5.69 5.90 20.00
CA GLY A 149 4.98 5.56 18.77
C GLY A 149 4.20 4.24 18.90
N ILE A 150 2.99 4.20 18.33
CA ILE A 150 2.17 3.00 18.30
C ILE A 150 2.64 2.12 17.14
N VAL A 151 2.82 0.82 17.41
CA VAL A 151 3.08 -0.18 16.37
C VAL A 151 1.74 -0.58 15.76
N ASN A 152 1.51 -0.16 14.52
CA ASN A 152 0.30 -0.49 13.77
C ASN A 152 0.54 -1.77 12.98
N VAL A 153 -0.31 -2.77 13.16
CA VAL A 153 -0.23 -4.07 12.46
C VAL A 153 -1.48 -4.27 11.63
N LEU A 154 -1.33 -4.24 10.31
CA LEU A 154 -2.42 -4.54 9.38
C LEU A 154 -2.46 -6.05 9.08
N ASN A 155 -3.60 -6.67 9.33
CA ASN A 155 -3.85 -8.05 8.94
C ASN A 155 -4.09 -8.15 7.43
N CYS A 156 -3.14 -8.72 6.71
CA CYS A 156 -3.20 -8.88 5.25
C CYS A 156 -3.49 -10.31 4.79
N VAL A 157 -3.69 -11.27 5.69
CA VAL A 157 -3.81 -12.71 5.34
C VAL A 157 -4.88 -12.99 4.29
N LYS A 158 -6.08 -12.41 4.44
CA LYS A 158 -7.15 -12.51 3.44
C LYS A 158 -6.96 -11.50 2.30
N LEU A 159 -6.45 -10.33 2.63
CA LEU A 159 -6.34 -9.23 1.68
C LEU A 159 -5.44 -9.57 0.49
N VAL A 160 -4.30 -10.20 0.71
CA VAL A 160 -3.38 -10.62 -0.36
C VAL A 160 -3.96 -11.67 -1.31
N GLN A 161 -5.00 -12.39 -0.87
CA GLN A 161 -5.72 -13.35 -1.72
C GLN A 161 -6.78 -12.68 -2.61
N ASN A 162 -7.02 -11.40 -2.43
CA ASN A 162 -8.01 -10.58 -3.12
C ASN A 162 -7.33 -9.42 -3.87
N PRO A 163 -6.72 -9.68 -5.04
CA PRO A 163 -5.76 -8.77 -5.66
C PRO A 163 -6.36 -7.41 -6.04
N THR A 164 -7.63 -7.36 -6.45
CA THR A 164 -8.27 -6.09 -6.80
C THR A 164 -8.47 -5.22 -5.57
N LEU A 165 -8.95 -5.78 -4.45
CA LEU A 165 -9.12 -5.05 -3.20
C LEU A 165 -7.77 -4.65 -2.60
N TYR A 166 -6.76 -5.55 -2.67
CA TYR A 166 -5.42 -5.26 -2.20
C TYR A 166 -4.79 -4.08 -2.96
N ALA A 167 -4.89 -4.09 -4.28
CA ALA A 167 -4.42 -2.98 -5.12
C ALA A 167 -5.17 -1.68 -4.81
N SER A 168 -6.50 -1.75 -4.59
CA SER A 168 -7.32 -0.60 -4.22
C SER A 168 -6.87 0.03 -2.92
N PHE A 169 -6.72 -0.80 -1.89
CA PHE A 169 -6.23 -0.36 -0.58
C PHE A 169 -4.84 0.29 -0.67
N LEU A 170 -3.89 -0.36 -1.34
CA LEU A 170 -2.53 0.17 -1.47
C LEU A 170 -2.49 1.49 -2.24
N LEU A 171 -3.24 1.58 -3.35
CA LEU A 171 -3.30 2.81 -4.13
C LEU A 171 -3.91 3.96 -3.34
N TRP A 172 -5.00 3.70 -2.61
CA TRP A 172 -5.61 4.68 -1.72
C TRP A 172 -4.60 5.12 -0.63
N MET A 173 -4.04 4.16 0.12
CA MET A 173 -3.09 4.44 1.20
C MET A 173 -1.88 5.26 0.72
N MET A 174 -1.28 4.88 -0.41
CA MET A 174 -0.15 5.60 -0.99
C MET A 174 -0.54 7.01 -1.44
N SER A 175 -1.78 7.20 -1.93
CA SER A 175 -2.28 8.51 -2.31
C SER A 175 -2.53 9.39 -1.10
N GLU A 176 -3.13 8.86 -0.04
CA GLU A 176 -3.35 9.54 1.23
C GLU A 176 -2.04 10.03 1.84
N LEU A 177 -1.04 9.15 1.94
CA LEU A 177 0.30 9.50 2.42
C LEU A 177 0.92 10.64 1.61
N PHE A 178 0.75 10.60 0.29
CA PHE A 178 1.34 11.59 -0.60
C PHE A 178 0.61 12.95 -0.56
N GLN A 179 -0.71 12.93 -0.46
CA GLN A 179 -1.54 14.13 -0.53
C GLN A 179 -1.71 14.82 0.82
N LYS A 180 -2.02 14.04 1.88
CA LYS A 180 -2.37 14.61 3.20
C LYS A 180 -1.14 15.00 4.02
N LEU A 181 0.00 14.31 3.89
CA LEU A 181 1.17 14.65 4.67
C LEU A 181 1.88 15.90 4.14
N PRO A 182 2.15 16.90 4.98
CA PRO A 182 2.91 18.08 4.60
C PRO A 182 4.39 17.76 4.39
N GLU A 183 5.08 18.61 3.62
CA GLU A 183 6.53 18.55 3.55
C GLU A 183 7.15 18.82 4.95
N ALA A 184 7.99 17.88 5.40
CA ALA A 184 8.61 17.91 6.72
C ALA A 184 10.10 18.24 6.67
N GLY A 185 10.69 18.26 5.47
CA GLY A 185 12.13 18.44 5.29
C GLY A 185 12.96 17.24 5.77
N ASP A 186 14.23 17.47 6.04
CA ASP A 186 15.13 16.43 6.55
C ASP A 186 15.01 16.35 8.08
N LEU A 187 14.24 15.38 8.55
CA LEU A 187 14.09 15.08 9.97
C LEU A 187 15.17 14.11 10.43
N GLU A 188 15.64 14.25 11.68
CA GLU A 188 16.55 13.27 12.30
C GLU A 188 15.92 11.87 12.41
N LYS A 189 14.60 11.81 12.64
CA LYS A 189 13.82 10.56 12.75
C LYS A 189 12.54 10.68 11.94
N PRO A 190 12.15 9.60 11.25
CA PRO A 190 10.87 9.59 10.54
C PRO A 190 9.70 9.68 11.53
N LYS A 191 8.60 10.32 11.09
CA LYS A 191 7.35 10.39 11.84
C LYS A 191 6.55 9.09 11.75
N LEU A 192 6.70 8.38 10.64
CA LEU A 192 6.02 7.12 10.35
C LEU A 192 6.98 6.21 9.59
N VAL A 193 6.95 4.91 9.88
CA VAL A 193 7.74 3.91 9.18
C VAL A 193 6.85 2.77 8.75
N PHE A 194 6.89 2.43 7.46
CA PHE A 194 6.22 1.26 6.90
C PHE A 194 7.20 0.12 6.72
N PHE A 195 6.80 -1.07 7.16
CA PHE A 195 7.44 -2.32 6.83
C PHE A 195 6.50 -3.13 5.96
N PHE A 196 6.91 -3.38 4.73
CA PHE A 196 6.24 -4.31 3.82
C PHE A 196 6.94 -5.64 3.90
N ASP A 197 6.42 -6.51 4.74
CA ASP A 197 6.89 -7.90 4.82
C ASP A 197 6.37 -8.70 3.63
N GLU A 198 7.13 -9.69 3.17
CA GLU A 198 6.87 -10.44 1.93
C GLU A 198 6.60 -9.48 0.75
N ALA A 199 7.50 -8.51 0.56
CA ALA A 199 7.30 -7.41 -0.40
C ALA A 199 7.10 -7.89 -1.85
N HIS A 200 7.45 -9.14 -2.18
CA HIS A 200 7.14 -9.74 -3.47
C HIS A 200 5.62 -9.71 -3.78
N LEU A 201 4.76 -9.81 -2.75
CA LEU A 201 3.30 -9.76 -2.91
C LEU A 201 2.79 -8.39 -3.36
N LEU A 202 3.57 -7.32 -3.14
CA LEU A 202 3.22 -5.99 -3.64
C LEU A 202 3.39 -5.85 -5.15
N PHE A 203 4.28 -6.66 -5.73
CA PHE A 203 4.71 -6.51 -7.12
C PHE A 203 4.29 -7.69 -8.00
N ALA A 204 4.04 -8.87 -7.41
CA ALA A 204 3.53 -10.04 -8.12
C ALA A 204 2.12 -9.74 -8.67
N ASP A 205 1.97 -9.82 -9.98
CA ASP A 205 0.69 -9.57 -10.69
C ASP A 205 0.06 -8.18 -10.41
N ALA A 206 0.85 -7.23 -9.87
CA ALA A 206 0.36 -5.91 -9.53
C ALA A 206 -0.02 -5.11 -10.80
N PRO A 207 -1.14 -4.38 -10.79
CA PRO A 207 -1.45 -3.45 -11.87
C PRO A 207 -0.31 -2.44 -12.05
N LYS A 208 0.00 -2.11 -13.31
CA LYS A 208 1.08 -1.13 -13.61
C LYS A 208 0.92 0.19 -12.87
N VAL A 209 -0.32 0.64 -12.67
CA VAL A 209 -0.62 1.86 -11.93
C VAL A 209 -0.17 1.79 -10.48
N LEU A 210 -0.32 0.64 -9.82
CA LEU A 210 0.14 0.44 -8.44
C LEU A 210 1.66 0.52 -8.37
N VAL A 211 2.37 -0.17 -9.26
CA VAL A 211 3.85 -0.12 -9.32
C VAL A 211 4.34 1.31 -9.53
N GLN A 212 3.76 2.04 -10.49
CA GLN A 212 4.09 3.45 -10.74
C GLN A 212 3.81 4.35 -9.53
N LYS A 213 2.72 4.11 -8.80
CA LYS A 213 2.41 4.86 -7.58
C LYS A 213 3.41 4.57 -6.47
N ILE A 214 3.78 3.31 -6.27
CA ILE A 214 4.82 2.91 -5.31
C ILE A 214 6.14 3.59 -5.66
N GLU A 215 6.58 3.57 -6.93
CA GLU A 215 7.79 4.25 -7.39
C GLU A 215 7.76 5.75 -7.06
N GLN A 216 6.66 6.42 -7.39
CA GLN A 216 6.48 7.85 -7.11
C GLN A 216 6.58 8.14 -5.62
N VAL A 217 5.87 7.35 -4.80
CA VAL A 217 5.82 7.53 -3.35
C VAL A 217 7.19 7.27 -2.74
N VAL A 218 7.84 6.15 -3.05
CA VAL A 218 9.17 5.81 -2.54
C VAL A 218 10.20 6.89 -2.83
N LYS A 219 10.11 7.51 -4.02
CA LYS A 219 11.01 8.60 -4.43
C LYS A 219 10.86 9.86 -3.59
N LEU A 220 9.64 10.19 -3.17
CA LEU A 220 9.31 11.51 -2.62
C LEU A 220 8.90 11.48 -1.15
N ILE A 221 8.54 10.33 -0.61
CA ILE A 221 7.91 10.25 0.72
C ILE A 221 8.85 10.62 1.87
N ARG A 222 10.16 10.55 1.64
CA ARG A 222 11.16 10.95 2.63
C ARG A 222 10.98 12.41 3.05
N SER A 223 10.71 13.31 2.09
CA SER A 223 10.48 14.74 2.38
C SER A 223 9.28 14.98 3.27
N LYS A 224 8.36 14.01 3.35
CA LYS A 224 7.18 14.02 4.24
C LYS A 224 7.45 13.37 5.60
N GLY A 225 8.68 12.95 5.86
CA GLY A 225 9.07 12.32 7.11
C GLY A 225 8.63 10.87 7.26
N VAL A 226 8.44 10.15 6.15
CA VAL A 226 8.05 8.73 6.16
C VAL A 226 9.20 7.87 5.66
N GLY A 227 9.48 6.78 6.39
CA GLY A 227 10.41 5.73 5.99
C GLY A 227 9.68 4.51 5.43
N ILE A 228 10.23 3.88 4.41
CA ILE A 228 9.69 2.64 3.83
C ILE A 228 10.77 1.57 3.84
N TYR A 229 10.41 0.39 4.34
CA TYR A 229 11.24 -0.82 4.33
C TYR A 229 10.51 -1.92 3.57
N PHE A 230 11.20 -2.51 2.61
CA PHE A 230 10.75 -3.72 1.93
C PHE A 230 11.54 -4.91 2.47
N VAL A 231 10.84 -5.93 2.93
CA VAL A 231 11.43 -7.19 3.40
C VAL A 231 11.00 -8.27 2.42
N THR A 232 11.97 -8.96 1.82
CA THR A 232 11.72 -10.00 0.82
C THR A 232 12.78 -11.09 0.89
N GLN A 233 12.48 -12.25 0.33
CA GLN A 233 13.38 -13.40 0.27
C GLN A 233 14.38 -13.27 -0.88
N SER A 234 14.05 -12.50 -1.93
CA SER A 234 14.94 -12.29 -3.07
C SER A 234 14.95 -10.82 -3.50
N PRO A 235 16.13 -10.23 -3.76
CA PRO A 235 16.23 -8.88 -4.32
C PRO A 235 15.54 -8.72 -5.68
N SER A 236 15.42 -9.79 -6.45
CA SER A 236 14.76 -9.77 -7.77
C SER A 236 13.24 -9.63 -7.72
N ASP A 237 12.64 -9.74 -6.55
CA ASP A 237 11.20 -9.60 -6.36
C ASP A 237 10.73 -8.14 -6.46
N ILE A 238 11.66 -7.21 -6.24
CA ILE A 238 11.37 -5.78 -6.28
C ILE A 238 11.81 -5.22 -7.65
N PRO A 239 10.94 -4.49 -8.36
CA PRO A 239 11.28 -3.89 -9.64
C PRO A 239 12.53 -2.98 -9.56
N ASP A 240 13.37 -3.03 -10.58
CA ASP A 240 14.61 -2.22 -10.66
C ASP A 240 14.36 -0.73 -10.48
N SER A 241 13.23 -0.22 -10.98
CA SER A 241 12.82 1.17 -10.83
C SER A 241 12.58 1.58 -9.37
N VAL A 242 12.03 0.67 -8.55
CA VAL A 242 11.87 0.85 -7.10
C VAL A 242 13.20 0.68 -6.40
N LEU A 243 13.96 -0.39 -6.73
CA LEU A 243 15.29 -0.64 -6.15
C LEU A 243 16.24 0.55 -6.34
N ALA A 244 16.18 1.22 -7.48
CA ALA A 244 17.00 2.41 -7.77
C ALA A 244 16.74 3.59 -6.81
N GLN A 245 15.58 3.62 -6.15
CA GLN A 245 15.23 4.65 -5.17
C GLN A 245 15.66 4.29 -3.74
N LEU A 246 15.99 3.01 -3.49
CA LEU A 246 16.37 2.51 -2.17
C LEU A 246 17.89 2.64 -1.97
N SER A 247 18.29 3.60 -1.13
CA SER A 247 19.71 3.87 -0.87
C SER A 247 20.36 2.92 0.14
N ASN A 248 19.57 2.32 1.03
CA ASN A 248 20.05 1.39 2.05
C ASN A 248 19.57 -0.02 1.77
N ARG A 249 20.50 -0.97 1.79
CA ARG A 249 20.21 -2.39 1.59
C ARG A 249 20.89 -3.22 2.66
N VAL A 250 20.13 -4.14 3.24
CA VAL A 250 20.61 -5.12 4.20
C VAL A 250 20.39 -6.49 3.59
N GLN A 251 21.47 -7.21 3.34
CA GLN A 251 21.43 -8.55 2.77
C GLN A 251 21.84 -9.57 3.81
N HIS A 252 20.96 -10.51 4.10
CA HIS A 252 21.26 -11.70 4.87
C HIS A 252 21.79 -12.83 3.97
N ALA A 253 22.28 -13.91 4.58
CA ALA A 253 22.76 -15.08 3.86
C ALA A 253 21.73 -15.59 2.84
N LEU A 254 22.19 -15.88 1.64
CA LEU A 254 21.43 -16.58 0.60
C LEU A 254 22.13 -17.89 0.27
N ARG A 255 21.50 -19.01 0.58
CA ARG A 255 21.97 -20.31 0.13
C ARG A 255 21.52 -20.52 -1.32
N ALA A 256 22.47 -20.84 -2.19
CA ALA A 256 22.22 -20.98 -3.62
C ALA A 256 22.70 -22.37 -4.08
N TYR A 257 21.75 -23.28 -4.25
CA TYR A 257 22.03 -24.64 -4.70
C TYR A 257 21.80 -24.85 -6.20
N THR A 258 20.96 -24.02 -6.81
CA THR A 258 20.66 -24.09 -8.24
C THR A 258 21.33 -22.97 -9.03
N PRO A 259 21.58 -23.16 -10.35
CA PRO A 259 22.13 -22.10 -11.19
C PRO A 259 21.31 -20.82 -11.19
N ALA A 260 19.99 -20.92 -11.07
CA ALA A 260 19.09 -19.75 -10.97
C ALA A 260 19.31 -18.98 -9.67
N GLU A 261 19.40 -19.68 -8.53
CA GLU A 261 19.71 -19.08 -7.23
C GLU A 261 21.10 -18.45 -7.20
N GLN A 262 22.11 -19.10 -7.78
CA GLN A 262 23.45 -18.51 -7.90
C GLN A 262 23.45 -17.23 -8.71
N LYS A 263 22.64 -17.16 -9.77
CA LYS A 263 22.45 -15.91 -10.55
C LYS A 263 21.81 -14.84 -9.70
N ALA A 264 20.82 -15.18 -8.86
CA ALA A 264 20.17 -14.23 -7.95
C ALA A 264 21.15 -13.68 -6.90
N VAL A 265 22.02 -14.55 -6.31
CA VAL A 265 23.07 -14.12 -5.38
C VAL A 265 24.06 -13.16 -6.04
N ARG A 266 24.48 -13.44 -7.27
CA ARG A 266 25.36 -12.53 -8.04
C ARG A 266 24.69 -11.17 -8.27
N ALA A 267 23.44 -11.17 -8.68
CA ALA A 267 22.68 -9.94 -8.88
C ALA A 267 22.55 -9.13 -7.56
N ALA A 268 22.27 -9.81 -6.45
CA ALA A 268 22.24 -9.19 -5.12
C ALA A 268 23.60 -8.56 -4.77
N ALA A 269 24.69 -9.32 -4.92
CA ALA A 269 26.05 -8.84 -4.63
C ALA A 269 26.43 -7.62 -5.50
N GLN A 270 26.12 -7.66 -6.80
CA GLN A 270 26.39 -6.56 -7.73
C GLN A 270 25.55 -5.30 -7.43
N SER A 271 24.42 -5.45 -6.78
CA SER A 271 23.57 -4.33 -6.36
C SER A 271 24.10 -3.59 -5.13
N LEU A 272 25.04 -4.17 -4.39
CA LEU A 272 25.68 -3.56 -3.24
C LEU A 272 26.89 -2.70 -3.70
N ARG A 273 27.18 -1.66 -2.91
CA ARG A 273 28.40 -0.86 -3.17
C ARG A 273 29.63 -1.75 -2.95
N ALA A 274 30.52 -1.79 -3.94
CA ALA A 274 31.76 -2.55 -3.85
C ALA A 274 32.59 -2.12 -2.64
N ASN A 275 33.04 -3.12 -1.86
CA ASN A 275 33.98 -2.92 -0.76
C ASN A 275 35.31 -3.59 -1.11
N PRO A 276 36.44 -2.87 -1.11
CA PRO A 276 37.75 -3.45 -1.45
C PRO A 276 38.25 -4.48 -0.45
N ALA A 277 37.69 -4.53 0.77
CA ALA A 277 38.12 -5.44 1.82
C ALA A 277 37.60 -6.88 1.66
N PHE A 278 36.51 -7.08 0.90
CA PHE A 278 35.93 -8.41 0.67
C PHE A 278 35.06 -8.43 -0.61
N LYS A 279 34.81 -9.65 -1.11
CA LYS A 279 33.89 -9.86 -2.23
C LYS A 279 32.50 -10.18 -1.69
N ALA A 280 31.51 -9.32 -1.97
CA ALA A 280 30.15 -9.47 -1.45
C ALA A 280 29.50 -10.81 -1.83
N GLU A 281 29.78 -11.34 -3.05
CA GLU A 281 29.24 -12.63 -3.50
C GLU A 281 29.73 -13.79 -2.61
N GLU A 282 31.01 -13.83 -2.27
CA GLU A 282 31.60 -14.86 -1.41
C GLU A 282 30.96 -14.79 0.00
N VAL A 283 30.91 -13.59 0.58
CA VAL A 283 30.33 -13.38 1.93
C VAL A 283 28.86 -13.75 2.00
N ILE A 284 28.05 -13.40 1.01
CA ILE A 284 26.61 -13.73 1.00
C ILE A 284 26.39 -15.25 0.94
N MET A 285 27.25 -16.00 0.26
CA MET A 285 27.15 -17.46 0.14
C MET A 285 27.70 -18.20 1.35
N GLU A 286 28.63 -17.59 2.12
CA GLU A 286 29.26 -18.21 3.27
C GLU A 286 28.52 -17.99 4.59
N LEU A 287 27.63 -16.99 4.66
CA LEU A 287 26.81 -16.69 5.85
C LEU A 287 25.67 -17.70 5.98
#